data_8c41b26b8ca5e27254782e5cb06b0c14
#
_entry.id   8c41b26b8ca5e27254782e5cb06b0c14
#
_cell.length_a   1.000
_cell.length_b   1.000
_cell.length_c   1.000
_cell.angle_alpha   90.00
_cell.angle_beta   90.00
_cell.angle_gamma   90.00
#
_symmetry.space_group_name_H-M   'P 1'
#
loop_
_entity.id
_entity.type
_entity.pdbx_description
1 polymer ?
#
loop_
_entity_poly.entity_id
_entity_poly.type
_entity_poly.pdbx_seq_one_letter_code
_entity_poly.pdbx_strand_id
1 'polypeptide(L)'
;MLTIISPAIITTALLLCAIGCDNKDYSNASPFDNVVYLDAAKLKDVSNFTFNRTIETGQKEISALLARPAGEDINVGIKVDASLVNTYNARLGANYTMLDAKHYKLSAGQTVIPQGEVSSKPVTIDFSGLTDLEIDAGYLLPITIDQVSGGMGTLGGSKTICYVVRRSSAITTAVSLKNNFFEVPGFDKGSSTADVVNNMKQLTYEAIIRVNNFKNGVTAREISTIMGIEQYCLFRLGDAGFPAQQLQFSCNEIKFPNADNSKLLQEGEWYHVAVTFDTEKKVAVIYVDGREQSRIEDYGKGEPINLGMQNRGKDFMFKIGHSYGEPTD
;
A
#
# COMPACT_ATOMS: atom_id res chain seq x y z
N MET A 1 61.72 -12.26 -24.21
CA MET A 1 61.38 -13.64 -23.83
C MET A 1 59.89 -13.80 -24.04
N LEU A 2 59.50 -14.35 -25.19
CA LEU A 2 58.09 -14.49 -25.60
C LEU A 2 57.61 -15.86 -25.12
N THR A 3 56.69 -15.88 -24.15
CA THR A 3 56.12 -17.13 -23.65
C THR A 3 54.97 -17.53 -24.56
N ILE A 4 55.18 -18.62 -25.30
CA ILE A 4 54.16 -19.21 -26.18
C ILE A 4 53.16 -19.95 -25.29
N ILE A 5 51.91 -19.44 -25.21
CA ILE A 5 50.82 -20.10 -24.51
C ILE A 5 50.31 -21.25 -25.39
N SER A 6 50.32 -22.47 -24.85
CA SER A 6 49.97 -23.71 -25.53
C SER A 6 48.52 -23.69 -26.02
N PRO A 7 48.25 -24.12 -27.26
CA PRO A 7 46.88 -24.16 -27.83
C PRO A 7 45.88 -25.05 -27.07
N ALA A 8 46.35 -25.94 -26.21
CA ALA A 8 45.51 -26.78 -25.37
C ALA A 8 44.74 -26.02 -24.28
N ILE A 9 45.27 -24.86 -23.82
CA ILE A 9 44.63 -24.04 -22.78
C ILE A 9 43.49 -23.21 -23.39
N ILE A 10 43.64 -22.80 -24.66
CA ILE A 10 42.61 -22.01 -25.36
C ILE A 10 41.38 -22.88 -25.68
N THR A 11 41.59 -24.16 -25.99
CA THR A 11 40.46 -25.09 -26.30
C THR A 11 39.65 -25.44 -25.06
N THR A 12 40.27 -25.52 -23.88
CA THR A 12 39.56 -25.80 -22.61
C THR A 12 38.79 -24.58 -22.12
N ALA A 13 39.29 -23.37 -22.36
CA ALA A 13 38.57 -22.14 -21.99
C ALA A 13 37.34 -21.87 -22.90
N LEU A 14 37.39 -22.26 -24.19
CA LEU A 14 36.26 -22.15 -25.09
C LEU A 14 35.14 -23.19 -24.80
N LEU A 15 35.50 -24.37 -24.28
CA LEU A 15 34.52 -25.40 -23.92
C LEU A 15 33.74 -25.08 -22.65
N LEU A 16 34.32 -24.29 -21.72
CA LEU A 16 33.63 -23.87 -20.49
C LEU A 16 32.60 -22.74 -20.71
N CYS A 17 32.71 -22.01 -21.81
CA CYS A 17 31.70 -20.97 -22.17
C CYS A 17 30.45 -21.53 -22.90
N ALA A 18 30.44 -22.83 -23.26
CA ALA A 18 29.32 -23.44 -23.97
C ALA A 18 28.29 -24.17 -23.07
N ILE A 19 28.52 -24.16 -21.74
CA ILE A 19 27.59 -24.82 -20.77
C ILE A 19 26.71 -23.81 -20.07
N GLY A 20 26.52 -22.61 -20.59
CA GLY A 20 25.87 -21.50 -19.92
C GLY A 20 24.61 -20.93 -20.57
N CYS A 21 23.97 -21.62 -21.49
CA CYS A 21 22.60 -21.32 -21.92
C CYS A 21 21.83 -22.61 -21.95
N ASP A 22 21.17 -22.92 -20.85
CA ASP A 22 20.03 -23.82 -20.88
C ASP A 22 18.98 -23.13 -21.74
N ASN A 23 18.97 -23.43 -23.03
CA ASN A 23 17.93 -23.03 -23.96
C ASN A 23 16.67 -23.78 -23.56
N LYS A 24 16.02 -23.34 -22.49
CA LYS A 24 14.65 -23.72 -22.24
C LYS A 24 13.86 -23.23 -23.43
N ASP A 25 13.43 -24.20 -24.23
CA ASP A 25 12.51 -23.94 -25.32
C ASP A 25 11.17 -23.44 -24.74
N TYR A 26 11.02 -22.13 -24.71
CA TYR A 26 9.77 -21.46 -24.29
C TYR A 26 8.72 -21.44 -25.40
N SER A 27 9.00 -22.07 -26.57
CA SER A 27 8.06 -22.06 -27.70
C SER A 27 6.71 -22.71 -27.36
N ASN A 28 6.66 -23.63 -26.37
CA ASN A 28 5.46 -24.28 -25.85
C ASN A 28 5.08 -23.83 -24.43
N ALA A 29 5.89 -23.03 -23.76
CA ALA A 29 5.52 -22.44 -22.50
C ALA A 29 4.69 -21.20 -22.79
N SER A 30 3.39 -21.24 -22.45
CA SER A 30 2.63 -19.99 -22.31
C SER A 30 3.36 -19.16 -21.26
N PRO A 31 3.93 -17.99 -21.59
CA PRO A 31 4.70 -17.20 -20.64
C PRO A 31 3.87 -16.74 -19.44
N PHE A 32 2.55 -16.94 -19.50
CA PHE A 32 1.61 -16.63 -18.43
C PHE A 32 0.53 -17.73 -18.38
N ASP A 33 0.69 -18.66 -17.46
CA ASP A 33 -0.39 -19.58 -17.15
C ASP A 33 -1.61 -18.80 -16.70
N ASN A 34 -2.78 -19.16 -17.24
CA ASN A 34 -4.03 -18.58 -16.78
C ASN A 34 -4.34 -19.16 -15.41
N VAL A 35 -4.17 -18.39 -14.34
CA VAL A 35 -4.33 -18.82 -12.95
C VAL A 35 -5.43 -18.03 -12.27
N VAL A 36 -6.12 -18.68 -11.33
CA VAL A 36 -7.20 -18.04 -10.57
C VAL A 36 -6.64 -17.23 -9.41
N TYR A 37 -7.21 -16.05 -9.18
CA TYR A 37 -6.89 -15.20 -8.04
C TYR A 37 -8.16 -14.46 -7.54
N LEU A 38 -8.09 -13.90 -6.33
CA LEU A 38 -9.18 -13.07 -5.78
C LEU A 38 -8.97 -11.61 -6.17
N ASP A 39 -10.03 -10.94 -6.62
CA ASP A 39 -10.05 -9.52 -6.94
C ASP A 39 -9.62 -8.66 -5.75
N ALA A 40 -10.14 -8.96 -4.56
CA ALA A 40 -9.80 -8.28 -3.30
C ALA A 40 -8.33 -8.43 -2.91
N ALA A 41 -7.62 -9.47 -3.40
CA ALA A 41 -6.22 -9.73 -3.13
C ALA A 41 -5.28 -9.33 -4.29
N LYS A 42 -5.79 -8.67 -5.32
CA LYS A 42 -5.03 -8.33 -6.55
C LYS A 42 -3.81 -7.45 -6.27
N LEU A 43 -3.92 -6.47 -5.40
CA LEU A 43 -2.86 -5.51 -5.10
C LEU A 43 -2.24 -5.72 -3.72
N LYS A 44 -3.02 -6.19 -2.77
CA LYS A 44 -2.59 -6.47 -1.39
C LYS A 44 -3.40 -7.64 -0.83
N ASP A 45 -2.77 -8.45 -0.03
CA ASP A 45 -3.36 -9.62 0.62
C ASP A 45 -4.12 -9.28 1.93
N VAL A 46 -4.34 -7.99 2.18
CA VAL A 46 -5.03 -7.50 3.38
C VAL A 46 -5.97 -6.36 3.05
N SER A 47 -7.12 -6.37 3.71
CA SER A 47 -8.10 -5.28 3.70
C SER A 47 -8.49 -4.93 5.13
N ASN A 48 -8.33 -3.65 5.49
CA ASN A 48 -8.76 -3.17 6.80
C ASN A 48 -10.28 -2.92 6.77
N PHE A 49 -10.99 -3.49 7.73
CA PHE A 49 -12.40 -3.25 7.96
C PHE A 49 -12.58 -2.66 9.35
N THR A 50 -12.31 -1.36 9.47
CA THR A 50 -12.53 -0.60 10.70
C THR A 50 -13.89 0.05 10.65
N PHE A 51 -14.70 -0.15 11.66
CA PHE A 51 -16.06 0.36 11.75
C PHE A 51 -16.29 1.08 13.07
N ASN A 52 -17.27 2.00 13.06
CA ASN A 52 -17.70 2.72 14.25
C ASN A 52 -18.32 1.74 15.26
N ARG A 53 -18.08 1.97 16.53
CA ARG A 53 -18.59 1.17 17.65
C ARG A 53 -20.12 0.95 17.68
N THR A 54 -20.89 1.71 16.93
CA THR A 54 -22.35 1.58 16.82
C THR A 54 -22.82 0.78 15.62
N ILE A 55 -21.89 0.39 14.72
CA ILE A 55 -22.20 -0.39 13.53
C ILE A 55 -22.36 -1.86 13.92
N GLU A 56 -23.54 -2.40 13.65
CA GLU A 56 -23.91 -3.78 13.98
C GLU A 56 -23.56 -4.78 12.87
N THR A 57 -23.67 -4.34 11.62
CA THR A 57 -23.47 -5.18 10.44
C THR A 57 -22.59 -4.52 9.40
N GLY A 58 -21.99 -5.32 8.53
CA GLY A 58 -21.21 -4.85 7.40
C GLY A 58 -21.17 -5.89 6.29
N GLN A 59 -20.69 -5.51 5.13
CA GLN A 59 -20.62 -6.40 3.98
C GLN A 59 -19.35 -6.15 3.17
N LYS A 60 -18.79 -7.23 2.65
CA LYS A 60 -17.72 -7.22 1.64
C LYS A 60 -18.05 -8.22 0.55
N GLU A 61 -17.50 -8.02 -0.63
CA GLU A 61 -17.63 -8.93 -1.76
C GLU A 61 -16.25 -9.36 -2.23
N ILE A 62 -16.16 -10.59 -2.73
CA ILE A 62 -14.97 -11.14 -3.38
C ILE A 62 -15.37 -11.88 -4.63
N SER A 63 -14.62 -11.72 -5.70
CA SER A 63 -14.78 -12.47 -6.94
C SER A 63 -13.51 -13.22 -7.29
N ALA A 64 -13.65 -14.38 -7.90
CA ALA A 64 -12.55 -15.09 -8.52
C ALA A 64 -12.30 -14.53 -9.92
N LEU A 65 -11.05 -14.26 -10.26
CA LEU A 65 -10.64 -13.69 -11.54
C LEU A 65 -9.63 -14.55 -12.26
N LEU A 66 -9.61 -14.39 -13.58
CA LEU A 66 -8.59 -14.90 -14.50
C LEU A 66 -7.98 -13.74 -15.29
N ALA A 67 -6.75 -13.93 -15.76
CA ALA A 67 -6.09 -12.96 -16.66
C ALA A 67 -6.62 -13.01 -18.09
N ARG A 68 -7.17 -14.16 -18.51
CA ARG A 68 -7.74 -14.42 -19.86
C ARG A 68 -9.07 -15.16 -19.72
N PRO A 69 -9.98 -15.04 -20.70
CA PRO A 69 -11.26 -15.73 -20.70
C PRO A 69 -11.11 -17.24 -20.43
N ALA A 70 -12.02 -17.78 -19.64
CA ALA A 70 -12.08 -19.21 -19.31
C ALA A 70 -12.40 -20.06 -20.57
N GLY A 71 -11.66 -21.15 -20.77
CA GLY A 71 -11.93 -22.08 -21.87
C GLY A 71 -13.16 -22.98 -21.63
N GLU A 72 -13.52 -23.16 -20.36
CA GLU A 72 -14.67 -23.90 -19.84
C GLU A 72 -15.14 -23.29 -18.53
N ASP A 73 -16.24 -23.76 -17.97
CA ASP A 73 -16.71 -23.33 -16.66
C ASP A 73 -15.71 -23.73 -15.57
N ILE A 74 -15.17 -22.75 -14.84
CA ILE A 74 -14.20 -22.97 -13.76
C ILE A 74 -14.89 -22.85 -12.41
N ASN A 75 -15.01 -23.95 -11.69
CA ASN A 75 -15.50 -23.97 -10.32
C ASN A 75 -14.37 -23.57 -9.38
N VAL A 76 -14.63 -22.61 -8.50
CA VAL A 76 -13.68 -22.07 -7.52
C VAL A 76 -14.26 -22.21 -6.14
N GLY A 77 -13.67 -23.08 -5.33
CA GLY A 77 -13.98 -23.24 -3.91
C GLY A 77 -13.36 -22.11 -3.10
N ILE A 78 -14.14 -21.52 -2.19
CA ILE A 78 -13.73 -20.44 -1.31
C ILE A 78 -14.00 -20.85 0.13
N LYS A 79 -13.01 -20.68 1.00
CA LYS A 79 -13.18 -20.99 2.42
C LYS A 79 -12.50 -19.96 3.32
N VAL A 80 -12.95 -19.92 4.56
CA VAL A 80 -12.22 -19.31 5.66
C VAL A 80 -11.18 -20.29 6.17
N ASP A 81 -9.94 -19.84 6.33
CA ASP A 81 -8.84 -20.70 6.81
C ASP A 81 -8.17 -20.10 8.05
N ALA A 82 -8.63 -20.52 9.22
CA ALA A 82 -8.12 -20.07 10.50
C ALA A 82 -6.62 -20.40 10.72
N SER A 83 -6.07 -21.42 10.04
CA SER A 83 -4.66 -21.79 10.17
C SER A 83 -3.72 -20.68 9.69
N LEU A 84 -4.19 -19.80 8.80
CA LEU A 84 -3.43 -18.69 8.25
C LEU A 84 -3.22 -17.53 9.26
N VAL A 85 -3.97 -17.47 10.37
CA VAL A 85 -3.86 -16.40 11.36
C VAL A 85 -2.46 -16.35 11.96
N ASN A 86 -1.93 -17.49 12.41
CA ASN A 86 -0.60 -17.54 13.00
C ASN A 86 0.50 -17.18 12.00
N THR A 87 0.38 -17.64 10.75
CA THR A 87 1.31 -17.31 9.66
C THR A 87 1.29 -15.82 9.36
N TYR A 88 0.09 -15.22 9.32
CA TYR A 88 -0.08 -13.78 9.11
C TYR A 88 0.55 -12.98 10.25
N ASN A 89 0.26 -13.32 11.50
CA ASN A 89 0.81 -12.65 12.68
C ASN A 89 2.34 -12.73 12.72
N ALA A 90 2.92 -13.91 12.46
CA ALA A 90 4.37 -14.10 12.45
C ALA A 90 5.05 -13.26 11.36
N ARG A 91 4.44 -13.18 10.17
CA ARG A 91 4.99 -12.40 9.05
C ARG A 91 5.04 -10.89 9.33
N LEU A 92 4.09 -10.38 10.10
CA LEU A 92 3.90 -8.93 10.29
C LEU A 92 4.22 -8.45 11.70
N GLY A 93 4.64 -9.33 12.61
CA GLY A 93 4.79 -8.98 14.02
C GLY A 93 3.48 -8.55 14.69
N ALA A 94 2.34 -9.04 14.16
CA ALA A 94 1.02 -8.70 14.65
C ALA A 94 0.51 -9.71 15.67
N ASN A 95 -0.59 -9.37 16.35
CA ASN A 95 -1.21 -10.22 17.37
C ASN A 95 -2.74 -10.23 17.20
N TYR A 96 -3.21 -10.55 16.00
CA TYR A 96 -4.63 -10.68 15.71
C TYR A 96 -5.17 -12.02 16.21
N THR A 97 -6.40 -12.04 16.69
CA THR A 97 -7.16 -13.28 16.94
C THR A 97 -8.05 -13.60 15.74
N MET A 98 -8.35 -14.88 15.54
CA MET A 98 -9.34 -15.28 14.53
C MET A 98 -10.70 -14.67 14.83
N LEU A 99 -11.36 -14.07 13.83
CA LEU A 99 -12.74 -13.61 14.00
C LEU A 99 -13.65 -14.82 14.23
N ASP A 100 -14.45 -14.79 15.30
CA ASP A 100 -15.38 -15.86 15.64
C ASP A 100 -16.45 -16.04 14.53
N ALA A 101 -16.78 -17.30 14.24
CA ALA A 101 -17.72 -17.68 13.17
C ALA A 101 -19.12 -17.06 13.32
N LYS A 102 -19.52 -16.67 14.53
CA LYS A 102 -20.80 -15.96 14.76
C LYS A 102 -20.84 -14.55 14.16
N HIS A 103 -19.69 -13.96 13.85
CA HIS A 103 -19.57 -12.60 13.35
C HIS A 103 -19.44 -12.48 11.83
N TYR A 104 -19.45 -13.59 11.10
CA TYR A 104 -19.41 -13.57 9.64
C TYR A 104 -20.17 -14.73 9.01
N LYS A 105 -20.63 -14.53 7.77
CA LYS A 105 -21.24 -15.56 6.94
C LYS A 105 -20.86 -15.33 5.48
N LEU A 106 -20.37 -16.37 4.81
CA LEU A 106 -20.21 -16.35 3.36
C LEU A 106 -21.53 -16.74 2.68
N SER A 107 -21.92 -16.02 1.63
CA SER A 107 -23.13 -16.34 0.84
C SER A 107 -23.01 -17.68 0.14
N ALA A 108 -21.79 -18.12 -0.20
CA ALA A 108 -21.50 -19.41 -0.80
C ALA A 108 -20.07 -19.87 -0.48
N GLY A 109 -19.85 -21.18 -0.42
CA GLY A 109 -18.52 -21.80 -0.32
C GLY A 109 -17.85 -22.04 -1.67
N GLN A 110 -18.50 -21.69 -2.77
CA GLN A 110 -17.96 -21.79 -4.12
C GLN A 110 -18.60 -20.78 -5.07
N THR A 111 -17.90 -20.46 -6.14
CA THR A 111 -18.39 -19.66 -7.26
C THR A 111 -17.90 -20.23 -8.59
N VAL A 112 -18.42 -19.75 -9.70
CA VAL A 112 -18.07 -20.23 -11.04
C VAL A 112 -17.64 -19.04 -11.89
N ILE A 113 -16.51 -19.19 -12.58
CA ILE A 113 -16.16 -18.32 -13.71
C ILE A 113 -16.70 -18.99 -14.96
N PRO A 114 -17.71 -18.41 -15.63
CA PRO A 114 -18.32 -19.05 -16.82
C PRO A 114 -17.33 -19.11 -17.98
N GLN A 115 -17.55 -20.07 -18.85
CA GLN A 115 -16.83 -20.15 -20.14
C GLN A 115 -16.91 -18.81 -20.88
N GLY A 116 -15.78 -18.33 -21.38
CA GLY A 116 -15.66 -17.06 -22.09
C GLY A 116 -15.53 -15.83 -21.20
N GLU A 117 -15.73 -15.95 -19.88
CA GLU A 117 -15.63 -14.86 -18.93
C GLU A 117 -14.26 -14.85 -18.22
N VAL A 118 -13.93 -13.72 -17.59
CA VAL A 118 -12.70 -13.53 -16.78
C VAL A 118 -13.01 -13.39 -15.30
N SER A 119 -14.29 -13.37 -14.90
CA SER A 119 -14.74 -13.11 -13.53
C SER A 119 -15.88 -14.00 -13.15
N SER A 120 -15.89 -14.46 -11.90
CA SER A 120 -17.05 -15.12 -11.31
C SER A 120 -18.09 -14.08 -10.84
N LYS A 121 -19.28 -14.59 -10.48
CA LYS A 121 -20.20 -13.83 -9.61
C LYS A 121 -19.54 -13.64 -8.25
N PRO A 122 -19.80 -12.50 -7.56
CA PRO A 122 -19.23 -12.25 -6.26
C PRO A 122 -19.80 -13.21 -5.20
N VAL A 123 -18.94 -13.59 -4.27
CA VAL A 123 -19.33 -14.19 -2.99
C VAL A 123 -19.35 -13.10 -1.97
N THR A 124 -20.49 -12.92 -1.33
CA THR A 124 -20.67 -11.91 -0.29
C THR A 124 -20.20 -12.43 1.06
N ILE A 125 -19.56 -11.58 1.83
CA ILE A 125 -19.18 -11.79 3.22
C ILE A 125 -20.05 -10.85 4.05
N ASP A 126 -21.04 -11.40 4.73
CA ASP A 126 -21.89 -10.65 5.65
C ASP A 126 -21.25 -10.68 7.04
N PHE A 127 -21.05 -9.52 7.64
CA PHE A 127 -20.61 -9.36 9.03
C PHE A 127 -21.79 -8.99 9.90
N SER A 128 -21.87 -9.57 11.10
CA SER A 128 -22.95 -9.33 12.07
C SER A 128 -22.46 -9.40 13.51
N GLY A 129 -23.22 -8.84 14.45
CA GLY A 129 -22.85 -8.79 15.86
C GLY A 129 -21.54 -8.02 16.09
N LEU A 130 -21.23 -7.05 15.23
CA LEU A 130 -19.98 -6.31 15.29
C LEU A 130 -19.86 -5.46 16.57
N THR A 131 -21.00 -5.09 17.17
CA THR A 131 -21.03 -4.37 18.46
C THR A 131 -20.58 -5.21 19.65
N ASP A 132 -20.52 -6.55 19.52
CA ASP A 132 -20.03 -7.45 20.56
C ASP A 132 -18.48 -7.55 20.59
N LEU A 133 -17.83 -7.08 19.53
CA LEU A 133 -16.35 -7.13 19.45
C LEU A 133 -15.75 -6.13 20.46
N GLU A 134 -14.63 -6.50 21.04
CA GLU A 134 -13.89 -5.63 21.95
C GLU A 134 -13.39 -4.39 21.20
N ILE A 135 -13.49 -3.23 21.84
CA ILE A 135 -13.01 -1.97 21.31
C ILE A 135 -11.49 -2.02 21.19
N ASP A 136 -10.96 -1.58 20.06
CA ASP A 136 -9.54 -1.53 19.70
C ASP A 136 -8.83 -2.91 19.57
N ALA A 137 -9.55 -4.01 19.82
CA ALA A 137 -9.04 -5.33 19.49
C ALA A 137 -9.00 -5.55 17.97
N GLY A 138 -8.00 -6.30 17.52
CA GLY A 138 -7.86 -6.67 16.11
C GLY A 138 -8.23 -8.13 15.88
N TYR A 139 -9.16 -8.37 14.96
CA TYR A 139 -9.56 -9.71 14.54
C TYR A 139 -9.17 -9.94 13.09
N LEU A 140 -8.77 -11.17 12.74
CA LEU A 140 -8.39 -11.53 11.38
C LEU A 140 -9.38 -12.54 10.81
N LEU A 141 -9.85 -12.28 9.58
CA LEU A 141 -10.66 -13.22 8.81
C LEU A 141 -9.92 -13.54 7.50
N PRO A 142 -9.12 -14.62 7.44
CA PRO A 142 -8.47 -15.05 6.20
C PRO A 142 -9.47 -15.83 5.34
N ILE A 143 -9.63 -15.41 4.08
CA ILE A 143 -10.45 -16.10 3.08
C ILE A 143 -9.54 -16.50 1.93
N THR A 144 -9.59 -17.75 1.54
CA THR A 144 -8.69 -18.32 0.53
C THR A 144 -9.42 -19.16 -0.50
N ILE A 145 -8.83 -19.22 -1.70
CA ILE A 145 -9.22 -20.22 -2.68
C ILE A 145 -8.78 -21.58 -2.17
N ASP A 146 -9.72 -22.52 -2.06
CA ASP A 146 -9.50 -23.87 -1.58
C ASP A 146 -9.21 -24.84 -2.72
N GLN A 147 -10.10 -24.87 -3.72
CA GLN A 147 -10.01 -25.77 -4.88
C GLN A 147 -10.39 -25.02 -6.15
N VAL A 148 -9.82 -25.45 -7.26
CA VAL A 148 -10.15 -24.96 -8.61
C VAL A 148 -10.31 -26.18 -9.53
N SER A 149 -11.39 -26.21 -10.32
CA SER A 149 -11.61 -27.28 -11.29
C SER A 149 -10.66 -27.20 -12.49
N GLY A 150 -10.62 -28.24 -13.31
CA GLY A 150 -9.85 -28.27 -14.55
C GLY A 150 -8.33 -28.32 -14.37
N GLY A 151 -7.83 -28.65 -13.17
CA GLY A 151 -6.38 -28.67 -12.89
C GLY A 151 -5.70 -27.28 -12.95
N MET A 152 -6.50 -26.20 -12.97
CA MET A 152 -6.00 -24.84 -13.04
C MET A 152 -5.34 -24.43 -11.72
N GLY A 153 -4.18 -23.74 -11.83
CA GLY A 153 -3.43 -23.25 -10.69
C GLY A 153 -4.03 -21.96 -10.09
N THR A 154 -3.51 -21.56 -8.95
CA THR A 154 -3.85 -20.29 -8.29
C THR A 154 -2.63 -19.37 -8.22
N LEU A 155 -2.84 -18.05 -8.27
CA LEU A 155 -1.77 -17.07 -8.06
C LEU A 155 -1.44 -16.98 -6.56
N GLY A 156 -0.30 -17.53 -6.15
CA GLY A 156 0.08 -17.71 -4.74
C GLY A 156 -0.02 -16.45 -3.89
N GLY A 157 0.38 -15.29 -4.42
CA GLY A 157 0.31 -14.00 -3.72
C GLY A 157 -1.08 -13.39 -3.64
N SER A 158 -2.06 -13.88 -4.45
CA SER A 158 -3.39 -13.29 -4.55
C SER A 158 -4.53 -14.33 -4.39
N LYS A 159 -4.20 -15.52 -3.90
CA LYS A 159 -5.23 -16.55 -3.60
C LYS A 159 -5.92 -16.34 -2.26
N THR A 160 -5.39 -15.48 -1.40
CA THR A 160 -5.89 -15.25 -0.05
C THR A 160 -6.03 -13.76 0.21
N ILE A 161 -7.16 -13.36 0.77
CA ILE A 161 -7.39 -12.03 1.34
C ILE A 161 -7.61 -12.16 2.84
N CYS A 162 -6.92 -11.32 3.61
CA CYS A 162 -7.08 -11.23 5.06
C CYS A 162 -7.84 -9.96 5.41
N TYR A 163 -9.04 -10.07 5.95
CA TYR A 163 -9.75 -8.91 6.50
C TYR A 163 -9.32 -8.69 7.94
N VAL A 164 -8.76 -7.51 8.22
CA VAL A 164 -8.49 -7.05 9.59
C VAL A 164 -9.72 -6.30 10.07
N VAL A 165 -10.51 -6.94 10.93
CA VAL A 165 -11.76 -6.42 11.46
C VAL A 165 -11.49 -5.75 12.80
N ARG A 166 -11.84 -4.46 12.92
CA ARG A 166 -11.64 -3.67 14.16
C ARG A 166 -12.84 -2.83 14.47
N ARG A 167 -13.27 -2.90 15.73
CA ARG A 167 -14.24 -1.96 16.29
C ARG A 167 -13.47 -0.76 16.88
N SER A 168 -13.64 0.41 16.29
CA SER A 168 -12.95 1.62 16.72
C SER A 168 -13.63 2.31 17.88
N SER A 169 -12.86 2.73 18.88
CA SER A 169 -13.38 3.54 20.00
C SER A 169 -13.48 5.03 19.68
N ALA A 170 -12.66 5.55 18.79
CA ALA A 170 -12.30 6.97 18.83
C ALA A 170 -12.75 7.81 17.64
N ILE A 171 -12.66 7.32 16.41
CA ILE A 171 -12.89 8.18 15.25
C ILE A 171 -14.21 7.81 14.56
N THR A 172 -15.28 8.53 14.91
CA THR A 172 -16.58 8.42 14.25
C THR A 172 -16.75 9.44 13.13
N THR A 173 -15.89 10.45 13.09
CA THR A 173 -15.99 11.58 12.17
C THR A 173 -14.60 11.97 11.71
N ALA A 174 -14.40 12.06 10.42
CA ALA A 174 -13.20 12.63 9.81
C ALA A 174 -13.51 14.00 9.24
N VAL A 175 -12.53 14.88 9.24
CA VAL A 175 -12.66 16.19 8.61
C VAL A 175 -12.54 16.04 7.10
N SER A 176 -13.50 16.62 6.37
CA SER A 176 -13.38 16.79 4.94
C SER A 176 -12.56 18.04 4.64
N LEU A 177 -11.46 17.86 3.92
CA LEU A 177 -10.61 18.96 3.45
C LEU A 177 -10.97 19.41 2.02
N LYS A 178 -12.11 18.96 1.49
CA LYS A 178 -12.59 19.40 0.17
C LYS A 178 -12.73 20.92 0.15
N ASN A 179 -11.96 21.58 -0.69
CA ASN A 179 -11.86 23.04 -0.79
C ASN A 179 -11.47 23.75 0.53
N ASN A 180 -10.81 23.04 1.44
CA ASN A 180 -10.38 23.55 2.73
C ASN A 180 -8.99 23.01 3.10
N PHE A 181 -8.37 23.67 4.06
CA PHE A 181 -7.10 23.25 4.67
C PHE A 181 -6.99 23.80 6.09
N PHE A 182 -6.04 23.25 6.85
CA PHE A 182 -5.64 23.82 8.14
C PHE A 182 -4.31 24.53 8.03
N GLU A 183 -4.17 25.66 8.72
CA GLU A 183 -2.90 26.31 9.02
C GLU A 183 -2.52 26.04 10.47
N VAL A 184 -1.22 25.98 10.74
CA VAL A 184 -0.69 25.84 12.09
C VAL A 184 0.13 27.09 12.44
N PRO A 185 -0.53 28.22 12.81
CA PRO A 185 0.14 29.49 13.04
C PRO A 185 1.20 29.45 14.15
N GLY A 186 1.10 28.46 15.05
CA GLY A 186 2.09 28.23 16.10
C GLY A 186 3.48 27.83 15.57
N PHE A 187 3.57 27.40 14.31
CA PHE A 187 4.85 27.07 13.66
C PHE A 187 5.41 28.25 12.82
N ASP A 188 4.70 29.36 12.75
CA ASP A 188 5.17 30.52 11.99
C ASP A 188 6.35 31.16 12.64
N LYS A 189 7.31 31.63 11.84
CA LYS A 189 8.47 32.37 12.33
C LYS A 189 8.04 33.59 13.16
N GLY A 190 8.55 33.63 14.41
CA GLY A 190 8.21 34.67 15.38
C GLY A 190 6.99 34.34 16.25
N SER A 191 6.34 33.22 16.04
CA SER A 191 5.36 32.69 17.00
C SER A 191 6.07 32.29 18.30
N SER A 192 5.39 32.43 19.44
CA SER A 192 5.93 32.03 20.76
C SER A 192 6.17 30.52 20.88
N THR A 193 5.62 29.72 19.98
CA THR A 193 5.75 28.25 19.94
C THR A 193 6.64 27.74 18.81
N ALA A 194 7.14 28.63 17.95
CA ALA A 194 7.96 28.24 16.78
C ALA A 194 9.23 27.47 17.15
N ASP A 195 9.82 27.80 18.28
CA ASP A 195 11.07 27.14 18.73
C ASP A 195 10.92 25.68 19.06
N VAL A 196 9.71 25.22 19.39
CA VAL A 196 9.42 23.81 19.68
C VAL A 196 9.64 22.91 18.46
N VAL A 197 9.47 23.45 17.25
CA VAL A 197 9.62 22.74 15.97
C VAL A 197 10.88 23.13 15.22
N ASN A 198 11.86 23.66 15.93
CA ASN A 198 13.18 23.98 15.41
C ASN A 198 14.25 23.05 15.96
N ASN A 199 15.36 22.95 15.25
CA ASN A 199 16.51 22.11 15.60
C ASN A 199 16.14 20.63 15.82
N MET A 200 15.13 20.16 15.13
CA MET A 200 14.66 18.78 15.23
C MET A 200 15.59 17.83 14.44
N LYS A 201 16.04 16.77 15.11
CA LYS A 201 16.87 15.74 14.50
C LYS A 201 16.03 14.58 13.95
N GLN A 202 14.81 14.47 14.41
CA GLN A 202 13.84 13.45 13.99
C GLN A 202 12.50 14.10 13.72
N LEU A 203 11.82 13.61 12.68
CA LEU A 203 10.50 14.07 12.27
C LEU A 203 9.64 12.85 11.98
N THR A 204 8.39 12.91 12.42
CA THR A 204 7.34 12.00 11.96
C THR A 204 6.15 12.81 11.50
N TYR A 205 5.71 12.58 10.27
CA TYR A 205 4.39 12.99 9.79
C TYR A 205 3.51 11.75 9.71
N GLU A 206 2.30 11.85 10.25
CA GLU A 206 1.38 10.72 10.34
C GLU A 206 -0.06 11.19 10.18
N ALA A 207 -0.85 10.48 9.39
CA ALA A 207 -2.24 10.77 9.15
C ALA A 207 -3.03 9.51 8.76
N ILE A 208 -4.34 9.53 9.06
CA ILE A 208 -5.29 8.60 8.46
C ILE A 208 -6.04 9.39 7.39
N ILE A 209 -5.91 8.96 6.15
CA ILE A 209 -6.45 9.67 4.98
C ILE A 209 -7.37 8.77 4.17
N ARG A 210 -8.34 9.40 3.52
CA ARG A 210 -9.13 8.81 2.44
C ARG A 210 -9.20 9.82 1.31
N VAL A 211 -8.70 9.43 0.15
CA VAL A 211 -8.74 10.27 -1.05
C VAL A 211 -9.93 9.86 -1.90
N ASN A 212 -10.83 10.79 -2.18
CA ASN A 212 -12.02 10.52 -2.98
C ASN A 212 -11.75 10.66 -4.48
N ASN A 213 -10.76 11.48 -4.85
CA ASN A 213 -10.38 11.69 -6.24
C ASN A 213 -8.91 12.14 -6.28
N PHE A 214 -8.07 11.40 -6.98
CA PHE A 214 -6.71 11.82 -7.24
C PHE A 214 -6.68 12.80 -8.43
N LYS A 215 -5.91 13.87 -8.31
CA LYS A 215 -5.75 14.83 -9.39
C LYS A 215 -5.00 14.19 -10.55
N ASN A 216 -5.70 13.93 -11.64
CA ASN A 216 -5.13 13.35 -12.85
C ASN A 216 -4.79 14.46 -13.84
N GLY A 217 -3.54 14.83 -13.97
CA GLY A 217 -2.79 15.30 -15.13
C GLY A 217 -3.35 16.38 -16.08
N VAL A 218 -4.49 16.98 -15.80
CA VAL A 218 -5.10 17.96 -16.73
C VAL A 218 -4.64 19.40 -16.41
N THR A 219 -4.13 19.64 -15.25
CA THR A 219 -3.47 20.92 -14.89
C THR A 219 -2.13 20.60 -14.25
N ALA A 220 -1.14 21.47 -14.42
CA ALA A 220 0.26 21.29 -14.03
C ALA A 220 0.53 20.99 -12.53
N ARG A 221 -0.46 20.53 -11.76
CA ARG A 221 -0.38 20.35 -10.32
C ARG A 221 -1.05 19.05 -9.90
N GLU A 222 -0.39 17.96 -10.19
CA GLU A 222 -0.74 16.62 -9.72
C GLU A 222 -0.34 16.39 -8.25
N ILE A 223 -0.37 17.45 -7.43
CA ILE A 223 0.15 17.43 -6.06
C ILE A 223 -1.00 17.60 -5.09
N SER A 224 -1.11 16.69 -4.12
CA SER A 224 -2.01 16.81 -2.97
C SER A 224 -1.18 16.72 -1.69
N THR A 225 -0.94 17.87 -1.04
CA THR A 225 -0.15 17.89 0.19
C THR A 225 -0.95 17.38 1.36
N ILE A 226 -0.46 16.34 2.03
CA ILE A 226 -1.05 15.82 3.26
C ILE A 226 -0.73 16.78 4.39
N MET A 227 0.56 17.08 4.63
CA MET A 227 1.00 18.06 5.61
C MET A 227 2.43 18.52 5.36
N GLY A 228 2.76 19.70 5.85
CA GLY A 228 4.11 20.23 5.83
C GLY A 228 4.20 21.67 5.31
N ILE A 229 5.42 22.09 5.00
CA ILE A 229 5.74 23.39 4.44
C ILE A 229 6.21 23.19 3.00
N GLU A 230 5.47 23.76 2.06
CA GLU A 230 5.79 23.71 0.63
C GLU A 230 7.20 24.26 0.36
N GLN A 231 7.90 23.62 -0.58
CA GLN A 231 9.30 23.89 -0.93
C GLN A 231 10.33 23.73 0.22
N TYR A 232 9.91 23.17 1.35
CA TYR A 232 10.84 22.89 2.45
C TYR A 232 10.75 21.46 2.93
N CYS A 233 9.72 21.11 3.69
CA CYS A 233 9.59 19.77 4.28
C CYS A 233 8.13 19.38 4.32
N LEU A 234 7.72 18.48 3.42
CA LEU A 234 6.32 18.11 3.25
C LEU A 234 6.13 16.63 2.90
N PHE A 235 5.00 16.11 3.31
CA PHE A 235 4.50 14.80 2.96
C PHE A 235 3.27 14.96 2.07
N ARG A 236 3.27 14.35 0.90
CA ARG A 236 2.28 14.60 -0.15
C ARG A 236 1.96 13.37 -0.99
N LEU A 237 0.95 13.49 -1.82
CA LEU A 237 0.61 12.61 -2.92
C LEU A 237 0.91 13.31 -4.25
N GLY A 238 1.54 12.56 -5.17
CA GLY A 238 1.87 13.07 -6.49
C GLY A 238 2.96 14.14 -6.55
N ASP A 239 3.40 14.42 -7.75
CA ASP A 239 4.32 15.53 -8.13
C ASP A 239 4.29 15.63 -9.67
N ALA A 240 4.92 16.66 -10.24
CA ALA A 240 5.14 16.76 -11.68
C ALA A 240 5.93 15.54 -12.18
N GLY A 241 5.30 14.74 -13.06
CA GLY A 241 5.88 13.51 -13.58
C GLY A 241 5.82 12.29 -12.64
N PHE A 242 5.08 12.40 -11.53
CA PHE A 242 4.80 11.31 -10.61
C PHE A 242 3.34 10.89 -10.65
N PRO A 243 3.01 9.62 -10.37
CA PRO A 243 1.63 9.22 -10.21
C PRO A 243 0.94 10.03 -9.09
N ALA A 244 -0.24 10.56 -9.36
CA ALA A 244 -1.02 11.32 -8.38
C ALA A 244 -1.38 10.51 -7.12
N GLN A 245 -1.40 9.17 -7.25
CA GLN A 245 -1.72 8.22 -6.18
C GLN A 245 -0.53 7.82 -5.31
N GLN A 246 0.68 8.25 -5.67
CA GLN A 246 1.90 7.82 -4.98
C GLN A 246 2.28 8.79 -3.87
N LEU A 247 2.60 8.25 -2.68
CA LEU A 247 3.17 9.01 -1.57
C LEU A 247 4.58 9.48 -1.89
N GLN A 248 4.88 10.71 -1.51
CA GLN A 248 6.20 11.31 -1.63
C GLN A 248 6.52 12.17 -0.41
N PHE A 249 7.73 12.03 0.11
CA PHE A 249 8.32 12.93 1.09
C PHE A 249 9.35 13.82 0.40
N SER A 250 9.33 15.10 0.69
CA SER A 250 10.32 16.05 0.19
C SER A 250 10.80 16.91 1.35
N CYS A 251 12.10 16.91 1.61
CA CYS A 251 12.69 17.78 2.63
C CYS A 251 13.99 18.38 2.07
N ASN A 252 14.16 19.72 2.19
CA ASN A 252 15.29 20.43 1.61
C ASN A 252 15.49 20.16 0.11
N GLU A 253 14.39 20.13 -0.65
CA GLU A 253 14.37 19.88 -2.11
C GLU A 253 14.73 18.44 -2.55
N ILE A 254 15.06 17.56 -1.60
CA ILE A 254 15.31 16.15 -1.89
C ILE A 254 13.98 15.41 -1.85
N LYS A 255 13.61 14.74 -2.93
CA LYS A 255 12.35 14.02 -3.10
C LYS A 255 12.55 12.52 -2.97
N PHE A 256 11.64 11.84 -2.30
CA PHE A 256 11.67 10.40 -2.05
C PHE A 256 10.25 9.84 -1.88
N PRO A 257 9.93 8.66 -2.41
CA PRO A 257 10.68 7.84 -3.37
C PRO A 257 10.64 8.40 -4.79
N ASN A 258 11.32 7.73 -5.72
CA ASN A 258 11.12 7.96 -7.16
C ASN A 258 9.76 7.42 -7.61
N ALA A 259 9.31 7.80 -8.81
CA ALA A 259 8.05 7.32 -9.40
C ALA A 259 8.04 5.78 -9.50
N ASP A 260 6.97 5.16 -8.98
CA ASP A 260 6.84 3.70 -8.91
C ASP A 260 5.35 3.30 -8.92
N ASN A 261 4.88 2.80 -10.05
CA ASN A 261 3.49 2.40 -10.24
C ASN A 261 3.06 1.18 -9.39
N SER A 262 3.98 0.54 -8.68
CA SER A 262 3.64 -0.54 -7.74
C SER A 262 3.24 -0.03 -6.34
N LYS A 263 3.35 1.27 -6.09
CA LYS A 263 3.15 1.91 -4.78
C LYS A 263 1.98 2.89 -4.74
N LEU A 264 0.94 2.60 -5.51
CA LEU A 264 -0.21 3.50 -5.65
C LEU A 264 -1.27 3.23 -4.59
N LEU A 265 -1.82 4.30 -4.01
CA LEU A 265 -3.03 4.24 -3.20
C LEU A 265 -4.28 4.21 -4.10
N GLN A 266 -5.41 3.75 -3.56
CA GLN A 266 -6.69 3.64 -4.26
C GLN A 266 -7.68 4.72 -3.79
N GLU A 267 -8.53 5.18 -4.70
CA GLU A 267 -9.62 6.08 -4.36
C GLU A 267 -10.65 5.41 -3.46
N GLY A 268 -11.21 6.18 -2.54
CA GLY A 268 -12.27 5.72 -1.65
C GLY A 268 -11.82 4.81 -0.51
N GLU A 269 -10.54 4.44 -0.44
CA GLU A 269 -10.00 3.60 0.63
C GLU A 269 -9.35 4.43 1.74
N TRP A 270 -9.47 3.96 2.98
CA TRP A 270 -8.78 4.53 4.12
C TRP A 270 -7.38 3.95 4.24
N TYR A 271 -6.40 4.82 4.44
CA TYR A 271 -5.00 4.45 4.69
C TYR A 271 -4.46 5.17 5.91
N HIS A 272 -3.76 4.46 6.75
CA HIS A 272 -2.82 5.04 7.69
C HIS A 272 -1.50 5.27 6.95
N VAL A 273 -1.09 6.52 6.82
CA VAL A 273 0.14 6.89 6.14
C VAL A 273 1.08 7.61 7.09
N ALA A 274 2.35 7.26 7.05
CA ALA A 274 3.36 7.92 7.86
C ALA A 274 4.68 8.04 7.11
N VAL A 275 5.46 9.06 7.46
CA VAL A 275 6.86 9.16 7.10
C VAL A 275 7.67 9.49 8.34
N THR A 276 8.76 8.77 8.54
CA THR A 276 9.77 9.07 9.57
C THR A 276 11.04 9.55 8.88
N PHE A 277 11.70 10.53 9.45
CA PHE A 277 12.99 11.02 8.99
C PHE A 277 13.92 11.25 10.17
N ASP A 278 15.07 10.61 10.17
CA ASP A 278 16.15 10.78 11.11
C ASP A 278 17.32 11.49 10.38
N THR A 279 17.57 12.76 10.73
CA THR A 279 18.58 13.57 10.05
C THR A 279 20.00 13.14 10.38
N GLU A 280 20.25 12.61 11.58
CA GLU A 280 21.59 12.14 12.00
C GLU A 280 21.96 10.84 11.32
N LYS A 281 21.01 9.91 11.24
CA LYS A 281 21.18 8.65 10.49
C LYS A 281 21.01 8.84 8.99
N LYS A 282 20.43 9.95 8.57
CA LYS A 282 20.06 10.26 7.18
C LYS A 282 19.14 9.20 6.56
N VAL A 283 18.19 8.73 7.33
CA VAL A 283 17.24 7.70 6.89
C VAL A 283 15.83 8.28 6.85
N ALA A 284 15.15 8.10 5.72
CA ALA A 284 13.73 8.38 5.61
C ALA A 284 12.95 7.11 5.22
N VAL A 285 11.80 6.90 5.87
CA VAL A 285 10.95 5.71 5.63
C VAL A 285 9.51 6.13 5.53
N ILE A 286 8.84 5.68 4.47
CA ILE A 286 7.39 5.83 4.28
C ILE A 286 6.70 4.52 4.64
N TYR A 287 5.62 4.64 5.41
CA TYR A 287 4.78 3.53 5.85
C TYR A 287 3.36 3.71 5.32
N VAL A 288 2.73 2.60 4.97
CA VAL A 288 1.30 2.51 4.65
C VAL A 288 0.70 1.36 5.46
N ASP A 289 -0.35 1.64 6.22
CA ASP A 289 -1.03 0.68 7.09
C ASP A 289 -0.06 -0.04 8.05
N GLY A 290 0.91 0.71 8.60
CA GLY A 290 1.93 0.21 9.51
C GLY A 290 3.06 -0.61 8.87
N ARG A 291 3.07 -0.73 7.54
CA ARG A 291 4.10 -1.47 6.79
C ARG A 291 5.04 -0.52 6.08
N GLU A 292 6.33 -0.81 6.10
CA GLU A 292 7.31 -0.10 5.30
C GLU A 292 6.98 -0.26 3.81
N GLN A 293 6.72 0.86 3.13
CA GLN A 293 6.49 0.91 1.70
C GLN A 293 7.74 1.33 0.94
N SER A 294 8.49 2.27 1.49
CA SER A 294 9.69 2.82 0.86
C SER A 294 10.70 3.25 1.91
N ARG A 295 11.98 2.99 1.65
CA ARG A 295 13.10 3.40 2.48
C ARG A 295 14.19 4.00 1.62
N ILE A 296 14.85 5.01 2.15
CA ILE A 296 16.09 5.56 1.59
C ILE A 296 17.11 5.75 2.70
N GLU A 297 18.31 5.33 2.44
CA GLU A 297 19.50 5.61 3.22
C GLU A 297 20.24 6.81 2.60
N ASP A 298 21.03 7.50 3.39
CA ASP A 298 21.79 8.70 3.00
C ASP A 298 20.92 9.86 2.47
N TYR A 299 19.72 10.02 3.05
CA TYR A 299 18.79 11.09 2.73
C TYR A 299 19.17 12.40 3.44
N GLY A 300 19.38 13.45 2.67
CA GLY A 300 19.69 14.78 3.20
C GLY A 300 21.16 14.96 3.61
N LYS A 301 21.47 16.09 4.21
CA LYS A 301 22.84 16.49 4.59
C LYS A 301 23.16 16.33 6.08
N GLY A 302 22.23 15.82 6.87
CA GLY A 302 22.38 15.71 8.31
C GLY A 302 22.05 17.01 9.07
N GLU A 303 21.49 18.00 8.37
CA GLU A 303 21.08 19.26 9.00
C GLU A 303 19.75 19.08 9.75
N PRO A 304 19.57 19.73 10.91
CA PRO A 304 18.32 19.67 11.65
C PRO A 304 17.17 20.35 10.89
N ILE A 305 15.96 19.88 11.16
CA ILE A 305 14.73 20.42 10.58
C ILE A 305 14.26 21.62 11.43
N ASN A 306 13.92 22.73 10.76
CA ASN A 306 13.52 23.98 11.38
C ASN A 306 12.19 24.47 10.78
N LEU A 307 11.07 23.90 11.17
CA LEU A 307 9.75 24.26 10.64
C LEU A 307 9.37 25.69 11.07
N GLY A 308 9.71 26.08 12.30
CA GLY A 308 9.42 27.40 12.87
C GLY A 308 10.32 28.52 12.38
N MET A 309 11.33 28.25 11.57
CA MET A 309 12.23 29.27 11.00
C MET A 309 11.90 29.63 9.55
N GLN A 310 10.97 28.93 8.93
CA GLN A 310 10.62 29.17 7.55
C GLN A 310 9.77 30.41 7.41
N ASN A 311 10.15 31.28 6.50
CA ASN A 311 9.43 32.52 6.20
C ASN A 311 9.55 32.81 4.70
N ARG A 312 8.81 32.09 3.91
CA ARG A 312 8.80 32.25 2.45
C ARG A 312 7.50 32.86 1.93
N GLY A 313 6.85 33.71 2.76
CA GLY A 313 5.55 34.30 2.45
C GLY A 313 4.36 33.45 2.91
N LYS A 314 3.14 33.93 2.68
CA LYS A 314 1.90 33.31 3.15
C LYS A 314 1.68 31.89 2.63
N ASP A 315 2.27 31.54 1.48
CA ASP A 315 2.06 30.24 0.83
C ASP A 315 2.95 29.13 1.40
N PHE A 316 3.92 29.48 2.25
CA PHE A 316 4.93 28.57 2.79
C PHE A 316 4.85 28.39 4.31
N MET A 317 3.67 28.50 4.86
CA MET A 317 3.36 28.15 6.24
C MET A 317 3.11 26.66 6.37
N PHE A 318 3.20 26.12 7.58
CA PHE A 318 2.81 24.74 7.82
C PHE A 318 1.31 24.55 7.62
N LYS A 319 0.95 23.72 6.69
CA LYS A 319 -0.45 23.45 6.33
C LYS A 319 -0.74 21.95 6.30
N ILE A 320 -2.02 21.63 6.47
CA ILE A 320 -2.56 20.27 6.31
C ILE A 320 -3.65 20.36 5.24
N GLY A 321 -3.53 19.52 4.20
CA GLY A 321 -4.51 19.46 3.11
C GLY A 321 -4.43 20.63 2.12
N HIS A 322 -3.25 21.16 1.86
CA HIS A 322 -3.09 22.28 0.94
C HIS A 322 -1.95 22.07 -0.04
N SER A 323 -2.24 22.09 -1.31
CA SER A 323 -1.25 22.16 -2.37
C SER A 323 -0.87 23.59 -2.71
N TYR A 324 0.23 23.75 -3.42
CA TYR A 324 0.76 25.02 -3.88
C TYR A 324 -0.32 25.90 -4.53
N GLY A 325 -0.82 26.89 -3.78
CA GLY A 325 -1.82 27.85 -4.20
C GLY A 325 -3.28 27.37 -4.25
N GLU A 326 -3.57 26.10 -3.90
CA GLU A 326 -4.93 25.55 -3.95
C GLU A 326 -5.16 24.56 -2.80
N PRO A 327 -6.38 24.49 -2.23
CA PRO A 327 -6.76 23.41 -1.32
C PRO A 327 -6.67 22.05 -2.03
N THR A 328 -6.33 21.01 -1.28
CA THR A 328 -6.43 19.62 -1.76
C THR A 328 -7.85 19.09 -1.61
N ASP A 329 -8.32 18.30 -2.58
CA ASP A 329 -9.63 17.65 -2.53
C ASP A 329 -9.62 16.36 -1.69
#